data_cfa460decbd01f24b569f56ffb76b458
#
_entry.id   cfa460decbd01f24b569f56ffb76b458
#
_cell.length_a   1.000
_cell.length_b   1.000
_cell.length_c   1.000
_cell.angle_alpha   90.00
_cell.angle_beta   90.00
_cell.angle_gamma   90.00
#
_symmetry.space_group_name_H-M   'P 1'
#
loop_
_entity.id
_entity.type
_entity.pdbx_description
1 polymer ?
#
loop_
_entity_poly.entity_id
_entity_poly.type
_entity_poly.pdbx_seq_one_letter_code
_entity_poly.pdbx_strand_id
1 'polypeptide(L)'
;MALEIERRFLIKNDNWKKFITEKIFIEQGYLSKSLDNWIIRIRFTGKDFKIAFKKHIKSFTNFEFEYSIPQKDGETIMSNLSNTIKKERFFLEVEKKSWIIDCFKENNYPLKIAEIELSNEE
;
A
#
# COMPACT_ATOMS: atom_id res chain seq x y z
N MET A 1 15.65 -0.73 10.56
CA MET A 1 15.68 -1.95 9.75
C MET A 1 14.53 -1.95 8.75
N ALA A 2 14.80 -2.47 7.55
CA ALA A 2 13.82 -2.46 6.47
C ALA A 2 12.86 -3.66 6.54
N LEU A 3 12.36 -3.96 7.72
CA LEU A 3 11.36 -5.03 7.89
C LEU A 3 9.97 -4.44 7.96
N GLU A 4 9.05 -5.09 7.27
CA GLU A 4 7.64 -4.77 7.35
C GLU A 4 6.90 -5.98 7.88
N ILE A 5 6.16 -5.79 8.97
CA ILE A 5 5.32 -6.83 9.56
C ILE A 5 3.91 -6.26 9.57
N GLU A 6 3.01 -6.83 8.77
CA GLU A 6 1.65 -6.33 8.72
C GLU A 6 0.64 -7.45 8.56
N ARG A 7 -0.56 -7.25 9.06
CA ARG A 7 -1.68 -8.17 8.87
C ARG A 7 -2.77 -7.49 8.08
N ARG A 8 -3.46 -8.26 7.25
CA ARG A 8 -4.52 -7.79 6.36
C ARG A 8 -5.83 -8.48 6.67
N PHE A 9 -6.92 -7.73 6.52
CA PHE A 9 -8.27 -8.23 6.77
C PHE A 9 -9.23 -7.69 5.72
N LEU A 10 -10.19 -8.52 5.32
CA LEU A 10 -11.29 -8.06 4.47
C LEU A 10 -12.31 -7.31 5.32
N ILE A 11 -12.85 -6.22 4.78
CA ILE A 11 -13.82 -5.39 5.47
C ILE A 11 -15.22 -5.71 4.95
N LYS A 12 -16.16 -5.93 5.87
CA LYS A 12 -17.52 -6.32 5.52
C LYS A 12 -18.58 -5.27 5.78
N ASN A 13 -18.25 -4.20 6.52
CA ASN A 13 -19.21 -3.15 6.85
C ASN A 13 -18.54 -1.79 6.86
N ASP A 14 -19.31 -0.74 7.20
CA ASP A 14 -18.81 0.63 7.18
C ASP A 14 -18.63 1.23 8.58
N ASN A 15 -18.65 0.42 9.63
CA ASN A 15 -18.53 0.91 10.99
C ASN A 15 -17.19 1.60 11.27
N TRP A 16 -16.17 1.33 10.46
CA TRP A 16 -14.85 1.92 10.59
C TRP A 16 -14.80 3.41 10.20
N LYS A 17 -15.78 3.88 9.43
CA LYS A 17 -15.75 5.26 8.90
C LYS A 17 -15.70 6.33 9.97
N LYS A 18 -16.26 6.06 11.13
CA LYS A 18 -16.26 7.03 12.24
C LYS A 18 -14.88 7.24 12.87
N PHE A 19 -13.91 6.39 12.56
CA PHE A 19 -12.55 6.49 13.09
C PHE A 19 -11.56 7.12 12.13
N ILE A 20 -12.01 7.57 10.96
CA ILE A 20 -11.12 8.15 9.93
C ILE A 20 -10.48 9.44 10.43
N THR A 21 -9.15 9.51 10.32
CA THR A 21 -8.39 10.71 10.65
C THR A 21 -7.87 11.41 9.39
N GLU A 22 -7.64 10.67 8.30
CA GLU A 22 -7.09 11.23 7.08
C GLU A 22 -7.43 10.32 5.89
N LYS A 23 -7.47 10.91 4.70
CA LYS A 23 -7.68 10.18 3.46
C LYS A 23 -6.68 10.67 2.41
N ILE A 24 -6.09 9.74 1.66
CA ILE A 24 -5.26 10.08 0.51
C ILE A 24 -5.66 9.21 -0.68
N PHE A 25 -5.37 9.72 -1.89
CA PHE A 25 -5.55 8.94 -3.11
C PHE A 25 -4.23 8.29 -3.48
N ILE A 26 -4.27 7.02 -3.88
CA ILE A 26 -3.09 6.28 -4.29
C ILE A 26 -3.30 5.70 -5.68
N GLU A 27 -2.30 5.86 -6.53
CA GLU A 27 -2.18 5.11 -7.77
C GLU A 27 -0.85 4.37 -7.72
N GLN A 28 -0.87 3.07 -8.01
CA GLN A 28 0.36 2.28 -7.95
C GLN A 28 0.41 1.27 -9.09
N GLY A 29 1.63 0.91 -9.46
CA GLY A 29 1.88 -0.07 -10.48
C GLY A 29 3.08 -0.93 -10.12
N TYR A 30 3.22 -2.06 -10.80
CA TYR A 30 4.26 -3.03 -10.52
C TYR A 30 5.15 -3.19 -11.73
N LEU A 31 6.47 -2.96 -11.55
CA LEU A 31 7.45 -3.13 -12.61
C LEU A 31 7.89 -4.59 -12.70
N SER A 32 7.88 -5.28 -11.55
CA SER A 32 8.20 -6.69 -11.50
C SER A 32 7.45 -7.32 -10.34
N LYS A 33 6.95 -8.55 -10.56
CA LYS A 33 6.18 -9.27 -9.54
C LYS A 33 6.91 -10.46 -8.96
N SER A 34 8.00 -10.91 -9.59
CA SER A 34 8.62 -12.17 -9.17
C SER A 34 10.05 -12.37 -9.62
N LEU A 35 10.82 -11.30 -9.83
CA LEU A 35 12.24 -11.47 -10.10
C LEU A 35 12.92 -11.88 -8.80
N ASP A 36 13.27 -13.14 -8.67
CA ASP A 36 13.84 -13.73 -7.45
C ASP A 36 12.97 -13.46 -6.22
N ASN A 37 11.63 -13.49 -6.41
CA ASN A 37 10.64 -13.22 -5.37
C ASN A 37 10.63 -11.77 -4.89
N TRP A 38 11.24 -10.86 -5.64
CA TRP A 38 11.14 -9.44 -5.36
C TRP A 38 9.95 -8.84 -6.09
N ILE A 39 9.24 -7.95 -5.40
CA ILE A 39 8.19 -7.12 -5.98
C ILE A 39 8.73 -5.70 -6.03
N ILE A 40 8.68 -5.09 -7.22
CA ILE A 40 9.09 -3.70 -7.41
C ILE A 40 7.84 -2.90 -7.77
N ARG A 41 7.51 -1.92 -6.91
CA ARG A 41 6.29 -1.14 -7.03
C ARG A 41 6.62 0.34 -7.13
N ILE A 42 5.90 1.06 -8.01
CA ILE A 42 5.88 2.52 -8.00
C ILE A 42 4.53 2.97 -7.45
N ARG A 43 4.53 4.01 -6.62
CA ARG A 43 3.31 4.53 -6.01
C ARG A 43 3.29 6.05 -6.04
N PHE A 44 2.16 6.61 -6.49
CA PHE A 44 1.85 8.02 -6.37
C PHE A 44 0.84 8.19 -5.25
N THR A 45 1.14 9.07 -4.28
CA THR A 45 0.29 9.26 -3.10
C THR A 45 -0.53 10.54 -3.16
N GLY A 46 -0.76 11.06 -4.38
CA GLY A 46 -1.44 12.33 -4.57
C GLY A 46 -0.51 13.54 -4.44
N LYS A 47 0.71 13.30 -4.01
CA LYS A 47 1.70 14.36 -3.79
C LYS A 47 3.10 13.93 -4.27
N ASP A 48 3.57 12.76 -3.85
CA ASP A 48 4.92 12.29 -4.11
C ASP A 48 4.91 10.92 -4.78
N PHE A 49 5.99 10.64 -5.52
CA PHE A 49 6.23 9.30 -6.08
C PHE A 49 7.26 8.57 -5.22
N LYS A 50 6.99 7.30 -4.96
CA LYS A 50 7.92 6.42 -4.24
C LYS A 50 8.06 5.12 -4.98
N ILE A 51 9.28 4.56 -4.93
CA ILE A 51 9.54 3.23 -5.44
C ILE A 51 9.85 2.32 -4.24
N ALA A 52 9.31 1.11 -4.28
CA ALA A 52 9.50 0.15 -3.19
C ALA A 52 9.95 -1.19 -3.72
N PHE A 53 10.86 -1.81 -2.98
CA PHE A 53 11.35 -3.16 -3.23
C PHE A 53 10.89 -4.00 -2.05
N LYS A 54 10.10 -5.03 -2.33
CA LYS A 54 9.50 -5.85 -1.28
C LYS A 54 9.78 -7.31 -1.55
N LYS A 55 10.18 -8.05 -0.51
CA LYS A 55 10.40 -9.49 -0.60
C LYS A 55 9.85 -10.19 0.63
N HIS A 56 9.03 -11.21 0.39
CA HIS A 56 8.46 -12.00 1.47
C HIS A 56 9.55 -12.81 2.18
N ILE A 57 9.54 -12.83 3.50
CA ILE A 57 10.47 -13.60 4.32
C ILE A 57 9.76 -14.80 4.92
N LYS A 58 8.73 -14.55 5.75
CA LYS A 58 7.99 -15.61 6.44
C LYS A 58 6.66 -15.06 6.93
N SER A 59 5.64 -15.90 7.04
CA SER A 59 4.32 -15.54 7.55
C SER A 59 3.84 -14.21 6.98
N PHE A 60 3.76 -13.15 7.79
CA PHE A 60 3.37 -11.81 7.34
C PHE A 60 4.51 -10.80 7.49
N THR A 61 5.76 -11.28 7.42
CA THR A 61 6.97 -10.45 7.49
C THR A 61 7.64 -10.37 6.12
N ASN A 62 7.98 -9.16 5.70
CA ASN A 62 8.65 -8.88 4.44
C ASN A 62 9.85 -7.96 4.67
N PHE A 63 10.82 -8.02 3.75
CA PHE A 63 11.70 -6.88 3.55
C PHE A 63 10.91 -5.82 2.78
N GLU A 64 11.09 -4.56 3.13
CA GLU A 64 10.56 -3.46 2.34
C GLU A 64 11.55 -2.31 2.34
N PHE A 65 12.00 -1.91 1.17
CA PHE A 65 12.87 -0.76 0.97
C PHE A 65 12.10 0.23 0.11
N GLU A 66 11.88 1.43 0.64
CA GLU A 66 11.09 2.42 -0.06
C GLU A 66 11.85 3.73 -0.16
N TYR A 67 11.83 4.34 -1.35
CA TYR A 67 12.57 5.56 -1.62
C TYR A 67 11.71 6.54 -2.40
N SER A 68 11.82 7.81 -2.05
CA SER A 68 11.20 8.87 -2.82
C SER A 68 12.00 9.09 -4.10
N ILE A 69 11.30 9.33 -5.20
CA ILE A 69 11.95 9.61 -6.49
C ILE A 69 11.43 10.95 -7.03
N PRO A 70 12.20 11.60 -7.93
CA PRO A 70 11.76 12.85 -8.54
C PRO A 70 10.42 12.69 -9.25
N GLN A 71 9.60 13.73 -9.22
CA GLN A 71 8.27 13.70 -9.82
C GLN A 71 8.32 13.33 -11.30
N LYS A 72 9.26 13.90 -12.06
CA LYS A 72 9.35 13.60 -13.50
C LYS A 72 9.67 12.14 -13.76
N ASP A 73 10.55 11.56 -12.94
CA ASP A 73 10.90 10.14 -13.06
C ASP A 73 9.68 9.27 -12.78
N GLY A 74 8.96 9.59 -11.71
CA GLY A 74 7.75 8.86 -11.34
C GLY A 74 6.68 8.92 -12.41
N GLU A 75 6.45 10.11 -12.98
CA GLU A 75 5.48 10.28 -14.04
C GLU A 75 5.83 9.44 -15.28
N THR A 76 7.10 9.45 -15.65
CA THR A 76 7.57 8.68 -16.80
C THR A 76 7.41 7.18 -16.57
N ILE A 77 7.81 6.69 -15.41
CA ILE A 77 7.68 5.28 -15.07
C ILE A 77 6.22 4.86 -15.07
N MET A 78 5.38 5.62 -14.37
CA MET A 78 3.95 5.29 -14.24
C MET A 78 3.25 5.27 -15.60
N SER A 79 3.55 6.24 -16.47
CA SER A 79 2.93 6.35 -17.79
C SER A 79 3.33 5.24 -18.73
N ASN A 80 4.40 4.52 -18.45
CA ASN A 80 4.87 3.40 -19.27
C ASN A 80 4.39 2.04 -18.75
N LEU A 81 3.55 2.03 -17.72
CA LEU A 81 2.93 0.80 -17.23
C LEU A 81 1.58 0.60 -17.91
N SER A 82 1.30 -0.64 -18.34
CA SER A 82 0.04 -0.95 -19.01
C SER A 82 -1.15 -0.97 -18.05
N ASN A 83 -0.92 -1.31 -16.79
CA ASN A 83 -1.99 -1.38 -15.79
C ASN A 83 -1.53 -0.79 -14.48
N THR A 84 -2.40 0.01 -13.84
CA THR A 84 -2.16 0.52 -12.50
C THR A 84 -3.38 0.25 -11.63
N ILE A 85 -3.17 0.30 -10.32
CA ILE A 85 -4.21 0.11 -9.32
C ILE A 85 -4.47 1.45 -8.67
N LYS A 86 -5.75 1.83 -8.60
CA LYS A 86 -6.16 3.08 -7.95
C LYS A 86 -6.98 2.75 -6.72
N LYS A 87 -6.72 3.47 -5.64
CA LYS A 87 -7.45 3.27 -4.39
C LYS A 87 -7.44 4.52 -3.54
N GLU A 88 -8.43 4.62 -2.65
CA GLU A 88 -8.44 5.62 -1.59
C GLU A 88 -7.96 4.95 -0.32
N ARG A 89 -6.98 5.56 0.32
CA ARG A 89 -6.44 5.05 1.58
C ARG A 89 -6.94 5.91 2.72
N PHE A 90 -7.59 5.26 3.68
CA PHE A 90 -8.08 5.91 4.88
C PHE A 90 -7.22 5.53 6.06
N PHE A 91 -6.81 6.53 6.83
CA PHE A 91 -6.03 6.32 8.05
C PHE A 91 -6.97 6.42 9.23
N LEU A 92 -6.87 5.48 10.17
CA LEU A 92 -7.75 5.36 11.31
C LEU A 92 -6.96 5.19 12.59
N GLU A 93 -7.52 5.74 13.68
CA GLU A 93 -7.03 5.48 15.02
C GLU A 93 -8.13 4.77 15.78
N VAL A 94 -7.86 3.56 16.27
CA VAL A 94 -8.82 2.77 17.05
C VAL A 94 -8.08 2.22 18.25
N GLU A 95 -8.51 2.64 19.46
CA GLU A 95 -7.92 2.16 20.72
C GLU A 95 -6.40 2.30 20.75
N LYS A 96 -5.90 3.47 20.33
CA LYS A 96 -4.46 3.80 20.28
C LYS A 96 -3.66 2.98 19.26
N LYS A 97 -4.34 2.32 18.33
CA LYS A 97 -3.69 1.61 17.23
C LYS A 97 -4.02 2.28 15.91
N SER A 98 -3.02 2.34 15.04
CA SER A 98 -3.17 2.96 13.73
C SER A 98 -3.48 1.88 12.69
N TRP A 99 -4.57 2.09 11.97
CA TRP A 99 -5.02 1.19 10.92
C TRP A 99 -5.06 1.92 9.59
N ILE A 100 -4.90 1.16 8.51
CA ILE A 100 -5.10 1.66 7.16
C ILE A 100 -6.21 0.83 6.53
N ILE A 101 -7.15 1.50 5.86
CA ILE A 101 -8.15 0.81 5.05
C ILE A 101 -8.06 1.34 3.63
N ASP A 102 -7.79 0.44 2.69
CA ASP A 102 -7.74 0.75 1.27
C ASP A 102 -9.04 0.36 0.59
N CYS A 103 -9.71 1.33 -0.02
CA CYS A 103 -10.91 1.10 -0.82
C CYS A 103 -10.51 1.18 -2.28
N PHE A 104 -10.53 0.05 -2.97
CA PHE A 104 -10.07 -0.05 -4.35
C PHE A 104 -11.10 0.49 -5.33
N LYS A 105 -10.60 1.08 -6.42
CA LYS A 105 -11.41 1.72 -7.45
C LYS A 105 -11.30 0.96 -8.77
N GLU A 106 -12.12 1.34 -9.72
CA GLU A 106 -12.12 0.82 -11.09
C GLU A 106 -12.19 -0.71 -11.11
N ASN A 107 -11.21 -1.38 -11.73
CA ASN A 107 -11.25 -2.83 -11.93
C ASN A 107 -11.23 -3.63 -10.64
N ASN A 108 -10.84 -3.03 -9.53
CA ASN A 108 -10.74 -3.72 -8.24
C ASN A 108 -11.88 -3.36 -7.28
N TYR A 109 -12.79 -2.51 -7.72
CA TYR A 109 -13.97 -2.15 -6.93
C TYR A 109 -14.89 -3.38 -6.78
N PRO A 110 -15.50 -3.65 -5.64
CA PRO A 110 -15.55 -2.87 -4.41
C PRO A 110 -14.64 -3.39 -3.29
N LEU A 111 -13.49 -3.94 -3.63
CA LEU A 111 -12.56 -4.52 -2.66
C LEU A 111 -12.16 -3.49 -1.60
N LYS A 112 -12.17 -3.90 -0.33
CA LYS A 112 -11.69 -3.11 0.80
C LYS A 112 -10.83 -3.98 1.68
N ILE A 113 -9.61 -3.51 1.97
CA ILE A 113 -8.64 -4.24 2.78
C ILE A 113 -8.17 -3.37 3.92
N ALA A 114 -8.21 -3.91 5.15
CA ALA A 114 -7.64 -3.26 6.32
C ALA A 114 -6.26 -3.83 6.59
N GLU A 115 -5.33 -2.97 6.97
CA GLU A 115 -3.97 -3.37 7.31
C GLU A 115 -3.54 -2.73 8.62
N ILE A 116 -2.78 -3.48 9.42
CA ILE A 116 -2.14 -2.96 10.60
C ILE A 116 -0.68 -3.39 10.60
N GLU A 117 0.23 -2.44 10.85
CA GLU A 117 1.64 -2.73 11.01
C GLU A 117 1.92 -3.13 12.45
N LEU A 118 2.77 -4.13 12.60
CA LEU A 118 3.12 -4.70 13.90
C LEU A 118 4.62 -4.58 14.15
N SER A 119 5.01 -4.54 15.42
CA SER A 119 6.42 -4.54 15.79
C SER A 119 7.04 -5.94 15.73
N ASN A 120 6.19 -6.97 15.82
CA ASN A 120 6.62 -8.37 15.71
C ASN A 120 5.42 -9.22 15.29
N GLU A 121 5.63 -10.52 15.07
CA GLU A 121 4.57 -11.42 14.61
C GLU A 121 3.67 -11.97 15.72
N GLU A 122 3.92 -11.59 16.95
CA GLU A 122 3.11 -12.06 18.09
C GLU A 122 1.78 -11.35 18.22
#